data_7a4c6f9166acef827841dce7a9905098
#
_entry.id   7a4c6f9166acef827841dce7a9905098
#
_cell.length_a   1.000
_cell.length_b   1.000
_cell.length_c   1.000
_cell.angle_alpha   90.00
_cell.angle_beta   90.00
_cell.angle_gamma   90.00
#
_symmetry.space_group_name_H-M   'P 1'
#
loop_
_entity.id
_entity.type
_entity.pdbx_description
1 polymer ?
#
loop_
_entity_poly.entity_id
_entity_poly.type
_entity_poly.pdbx_seq_one_letter_code
_entity_poly.pdbx_strand_id
1 'polypeptide(L)'
;MRFISTRGETPALGFSDAVATGLAPDGGLYLPERMPDLSDDLRRLEGLDYASLCSEFMRVFATDIPADTLRRIVTASYTRFTDPAIAPLRPLAKGLYVLELWHGPTLAFKDFALQLLGNLYAHQCAARRESINVLGATSGDTGAAAIHGLIGRPGTAIFILYPDGRVSPLQERQMACTGAENVFALAIDGTFDDAQTALKEVFADQGFRTRHRLSAVNSINLARVLAQCVYYLYAWLRLPELERGNVEFVVPTGNFGNVLAGWMLQRMGVPIRGFRVATNQNDILFRLFTTGEYRVGEVRPSLAPSMDIQVASNFERFLYFSEGRDPARVRAVMAEFKRTGAYRFPSFDRDIFSASRTDDREIAEIIARVHRQHGYVADPHTACGFKDLNPERVNVVLSTASPAKFPDTIRAAIGVEPTHPSLEALKSRPIVKHRLHATPDTIRAFIDSRAV
;
A
#
# COMPACT_ATOMS: atom_id res chain seq x y z
N MET A 1 8.83 21.91 1.53
CA MET A 1 8.12 21.05 2.53
C MET A 1 9.15 20.28 3.32
N ARG A 2 9.00 20.16 4.65
CA ARG A 2 9.85 19.33 5.52
C ARG A 2 9.07 18.15 6.05
N PHE A 3 9.77 17.07 6.37
CA PHE A 3 9.19 15.82 6.86
C PHE A 3 9.86 15.43 8.18
N ILE A 4 9.02 15.15 9.17
CA ILE A 4 9.43 14.83 10.54
C ILE A 4 9.12 13.37 10.86
N SER A 5 9.85 12.80 11.82
CA SER A 5 9.54 11.48 12.39
C SER A 5 8.38 11.57 13.39
N THR A 6 7.51 10.58 13.39
CA THR A 6 6.46 10.41 14.42
C THR A 6 7.03 10.30 15.83
N ARG A 7 8.31 9.93 16.00
CA ARG A 7 8.99 9.79 17.30
C ARG A 7 9.86 11.00 17.68
N GLY A 8 10.12 11.90 16.72
CA GLY A 8 10.71 13.22 16.97
C GLY A 8 12.19 13.27 17.35
N GLU A 9 12.92 12.13 17.28
CA GLU A 9 14.35 12.06 17.63
C GLU A 9 15.25 12.13 16.40
N THR A 10 14.67 12.31 15.21
CA THR A 10 15.39 12.42 13.93
C THR A 10 15.21 13.82 13.36
N PRO A 11 16.27 14.43 12.82
CA PRO A 11 16.15 15.70 12.12
C PRO A 11 15.13 15.66 10.97
N ALA A 12 14.43 16.77 10.75
CA ALA A 12 13.49 16.86 9.64
C ALA A 12 14.24 16.87 8.30
N LEU A 13 13.70 16.14 7.30
CA LEU A 13 14.29 15.93 5.98
C LEU A 13 13.49 16.65 4.88
N GLY A 14 14.10 16.83 3.71
CA GLY A 14 13.41 17.09 2.45
C GLY A 14 12.66 15.86 1.95
N PHE A 15 11.84 16.03 0.90
CA PHE A 15 11.03 14.92 0.34
C PHE A 15 11.91 13.76 -0.16
N SER A 16 12.90 14.08 -0.98
CA SER A 16 13.77 13.07 -1.58
C SER A 16 14.51 12.24 -0.54
N ASP A 17 15.01 12.86 0.53
CA ASP A 17 15.72 12.17 1.59
C ASP A 17 14.78 11.33 2.47
N ALA A 18 13.59 11.85 2.79
CA ALA A 18 12.59 11.09 3.55
C ALA A 18 12.11 9.85 2.80
N VAL A 19 11.95 9.96 1.47
CA VAL A 19 11.59 8.83 0.59
C VAL A 19 12.71 7.80 0.49
N ALA A 20 13.97 8.24 0.31
CA ALA A 20 15.13 7.35 0.25
C ALA A 20 15.38 6.61 1.56
N THR A 21 15.25 7.31 2.68
CA THR A 21 15.44 6.73 4.02
C THR A 21 14.33 5.74 4.38
N GLY A 22 13.08 6.06 3.99
CA GLY A 22 11.90 5.20 4.20
C GLY A 22 11.46 5.10 5.66
N LEU A 23 12.29 4.54 6.53
CA LEU A 23 12.10 4.45 7.98
C LEU A 23 13.07 5.40 8.68
N ALA A 24 12.58 6.22 9.59
CA ALA A 24 13.42 7.14 10.35
C ALA A 24 14.41 6.38 11.25
N PRO A 25 15.63 6.90 11.49
CA PRO A 25 16.63 6.26 12.36
C PRO A 25 16.16 5.97 13.78
N ASP A 26 15.23 6.77 14.32
CA ASP A 26 14.58 6.56 15.61
C ASP A 26 13.49 5.47 15.59
N GLY A 27 13.30 4.82 14.44
CA GLY A 27 12.26 3.81 14.20
C GLY A 27 10.86 4.39 13.98
N GLY A 28 10.72 5.71 13.93
CA GLY A 28 9.47 6.38 13.60
C GLY A 28 9.20 6.46 12.10
N LEU A 29 8.03 6.99 11.75
CA LEU A 29 7.55 7.11 10.38
C LEU A 29 7.55 8.57 9.95
N TYR A 30 8.01 8.85 8.71
CA TYR A 30 7.99 10.22 8.20
C TYR A 30 6.57 10.70 7.88
N LEU A 31 6.30 11.96 8.26
CA LEU A 31 5.08 12.71 7.98
C LEU A 31 5.44 14.13 7.53
N PRO A 32 4.58 14.82 6.74
CA PRO A 32 4.73 16.25 6.53
C PRO A 32 4.67 17.00 7.87
N GLU A 33 5.62 17.91 8.10
CA GLU A 33 5.62 18.76 9.29
C GLU A 33 4.33 19.58 9.41
N ARG A 34 3.79 20.00 8.27
CA ARG A 34 2.50 20.67 8.15
C ARG A 34 1.67 19.99 7.07
N MET A 35 0.41 19.71 7.38
CA MET A 35 -0.55 19.25 6.37
C MET A 35 -0.92 20.46 5.50
N PRO A 36 -0.73 20.37 4.17
CA PRO A 36 -1.19 21.45 3.28
C PRO A 36 -2.72 21.50 3.26
N ASP A 37 -3.28 22.67 3.02
CA ASP A 37 -4.69 22.84 2.71
C ASP A 37 -4.87 22.89 1.18
N LEU A 38 -5.76 22.07 0.66
CA LEU A 38 -6.08 21.96 -0.77
C LEU A 38 -7.47 22.51 -1.11
N SER A 39 -8.19 23.04 -0.12
CA SER A 39 -9.59 23.48 -0.28
C SER A 39 -9.77 24.43 -1.45
N ASP A 40 -8.90 25.41 -1.58
CA ASP A 40 -8.95 26.42 -2.65
C ASP A 40 -8.51 25.87 -4.03
N ASP A 41 -7.75 24.78 -4.04
CA ASP A 41 -7.22 24.16 -5.26
C ASP A 41 -8.19 23.19 -5.94
N LEU A 42 -9.22 22.69 -5.24
CA LEU A 42 -10.08 21.61 -5.72
C LEU A 42 -10.71 21.92 -7.09
N ARG A 43 -11.17 23.16 -7.31
CA ARG A 43 -11.73 23.58 -8.60
C ARG A 43 -10.70 23.56 -9.73
N ARG A 44 -9.46 23.96 -9.44
CA ARG A 44 -8.36 23.97 -10.42
C ARG A 44 -7.93 22.55 -10.79
N LEU A 45 -8.07 21.61 -9.88
CA LEU A 45 -7.71 20.21 -10.07
C LEU A 45 -8.79 19.40 -10.79
N GLU A 46 -10.02 19.93 -10.87
CA GLU A 46 -11.11 19.28 -11.58
C GLU A 46 -10.82 19.16 -13.08
N GLY A 47 -11.18 18.05 -13.69
CA GLY A 47 -10.96 17.81 -15.12
C GLY A 47 -9.55 17.29 -15.48
N LEU A 48 -8.57 17.37 -14.60
CA LEU A 48 -7.24 16.81 -14.87
C LEU A 48 -7.30 15.28 -15.03
N ASP A 49 -6.53 14.74 -15.96
CA ASP A 49 -6.26 13.29 -16.00
C ASP A 49 -5.49 12.84 -14.75
N TYR A 50 -5.39 11.52 -14.54
CA TYR A 50 -4.77 10.97 -13.34
C TYR A 50 -3.31 11.39 -13.17
N ALA A 51 -2.51 11.35 -14.24
CA ALA A 51 -1.09 11.67 -14.19
C ALA A 51 -0.86 13.17 -13.92
N SER A 52 -1.66 14.03 -14.55
CA SER A 52 -1.63 15.48 -14.32
C SER A 52 -2.04 15.83 -12.88
N LEU A 53 -3.12 15.21 -12.38
CA LEU A 53 -3.57 15.37 -11.00
C LEU A 53 -2.49 14.90 -10.01
N CYS A 54 -1.89 13.73 -10.26
CA CYS A 54 -0.80 13.22 -9.44
C CYS A 54 0.41 14.18 -9.42
N SER A 55 0.76 14.74 -10.57
CA SER A 55 1.86 15.70 -10.67
C SER A 55 1.58 16.97 -9.84
N GLU A 56 0.37 17.53 -9.95
CA GLU A 56 -0.03 18.71 -9.19
C GLU A 56 -0.08 18.44 -7.69
N PHE A 57 -0.64 17.30 -7.28
CA PHE A 57 -0.67 16.89 -5.89
C PHE A 57 0.74 16.67 -5.31
N MET A 58 1.57 15.90 -5.99
CA MET A 58 2.92 15.59 -5.53
C MET A 58 3.83 16.82 -5.47
N ARG A 59 3.61 17.84 -6.32
CA ARG A 59 4.35 19.10 -6.31
C ARG A 59 4.26 19.85 -4.98
N VAL A 60 3.17 19.69 -4.26
CA VAL A 60 2.98 20.29 -2.93
C VAL A 60 3.97 19.71 -1.91
N PHE A 61 4.34 18.45 -2.07
CA PHE A 61 5.21 17.71 -1.14
C PHE A 61 6.66 17.63 -1.62
N ALA A 62 6.87 17.33 -2.90
CA ALA A 62 8.19 17.12 -3.51
C ALA A 62 8.83 18.44 -3.94
N THR A 63 8.98 19.38 -3.00
CA THR A 63 9.46 20.75 -3.25
C THR A 63 10.95 20.83 -3.58
N ASP A 64 11.69 19.77 -3.41
CA ASP A 64 13.11 19.60 -3.75
C ASP A 64 13.32 18.95 -5.13
N ILE A 65 12.24 18.64 -5.87
CA ILE A 65 12.29 18.15 -7.24
C ILE A 65 11.69 19.20 -8.18
N PRO A 66 12.41 19.62 -9.25
CA PRO A 66 11.88 20.57 -10.23
C PRO A 66 10.56 20.06 -10.85
N ALA A 67 9.58 20.96 -11.06
CA ALA A 67 8.24 20.62 -11.49
C ALA A 67 8.19 19.78 -12.77
N ASP A 68 8.98 20.14 -13.80
CA ASP A 68 9.04 19.38 -15.06
C ASP A 68 9.66 18.00 -14.90
N THR A 69 10.62 17.86 -13.98
CA THR A 69 11.20 16.57 -13.64
C THR A 69 10.18 15.69 -12.91
N LEU A 70 9.47 16.24 -11.93
CA LEU A 70 8.41 15.54 -11.22
C LEU A 70 7.32 15.08 -12.18
N ARG A 71 6.89 15.93 -13.12
CA ARG A 71 5.90 15.59 -14.15
C ARG A 71 6.37 14.40 -14.99
N ARG A 72 7.64 14.39 -15.45
CA ARG A 72 8.21 13.25 -16.19
C ARG A 72 8.22 11.96 -15.36
N ILE A 73 8.60 12.03 -14.08
CA ILE A 73 8.60 10.90 -13.15
C ILE A 73 7.19 10.32 -13.01
N VAL A 74 6.20 11.18 -12.76
CA VAL A 74 4.80 10.77 -12.58
C VAL A 74 4.25 10.16 -13.87
N THR A 75 4.42 10.83 -15.02
CA THR A 75 3.95 10.31 -16.31
C THR A 75 4.55 8.93 -16.59
N ALA A 76 5.86 8.77 -16.43
CA ALA A 76 6.53 7.48 -16.63
C ALA A 76 6.04 6.38 -15.67
N SER A 77 5.50 6.74 -14.51
CA SER A 77 5.01 5.79 -13.52
C SER A 77 3.68 5.13 -13.93
N TYR A 78 2.87 5.82 -14.70
CA TYR A 78 1.52 5.34 -15.06
C TYR A 78 1.38 4.85 -16.49
N THR A 79 2.45 4.88 -17.30
CA THR A 79 2.43 4.40 -18.70
C THR A 79 2.13 2.90 -18.86
N ARG A 80 2.32 2.11 -17.79
CA ARG A 80 2.08 0.66 -17.80
C ARG A 80 0.70 0.26 -17.29
N PHE A 81 -0.16 1.22 -16.98
CA PHE A 81 -1.54 0.96 -16.62
C PHE A 81 -2.37 0.74 -17.87
N THR A 82 -3.28 -0.23 -17.82
CA THR A 82 -4.03 -0.70 -18.99
C THR A 82 -5.34 0.04 -19.22
N ASP A 83 -5.92 0.66 -18.19
CA ASP A 83 -7.10 1.52 -18.34
C ASP A 83 -6.67 2.98 -18.54
N PRO A 84 -7.21 3.70 -19.55
CA PRO A 84 -6.89 5.12 -19.81
C PRO A 84 -7.17 6.05 -18.62
N ALA A 85 -8.16 5.71 -17.79
CA ALA A 85 -8.48 6.47 -16.57
C ALA A 85 -7.51 6.17 -15.42
N ILE A 86 -6.66 5.12 -15.55
CA ILE A 86 -5.71 4.64 -14.55
C ILE A 86 -6.40 4.11 -13.28
N ALA A 87 -7.34 4.87 -12.73
CA ALA A 87 -8.18 4.52 -11.58
C ALA A 87 -9.66 4.76 -11.92
N PRO A 88 -10.29 3.96 -12.78
CA PRO A 88 -11.66 4.19 -13.19
C PRO A 88 -12.65 4.07 -12.03
N LEU A 89 -13.55 5.02 -11.94
CA LEU A 89 -14.68 5.02 -11.01
C LEU A 89 -15.92 4.46 -11.73
N ARG A 90 -16.35 3.24 -11.35
CA ARG A 90 -17.45 2.51 -11.94
C ARG A 90 -18.72 2.67 -11.11
N PRO A 91 -19.83 3.26 -11.65
CA PRO A 91 -21.10 3.23 -10.96
C PRO A 91 -21.70 1.81 -11.01
N LEU A 92 -22.15 1.29 -9.87
CA LEU A 92 -22.87 0.02 -9.78
C LEU A 92 -24.39 0.24 -9.57
N ALA A 93 -24.73 1.25 -8.77
CA ALA A 93 -26.11 1.68 -8.50
C ALA A 93 -26.10 3.15 -8.07
N LYS A 94 -27.28 3.72 -7.84
CA LYS A 94 -27.40 5.08 -7.29
C LYS A 94 -26.68 5.16 -5.93
N GLY A 95 -25.71 6.06 -5.81
CA GLY A 95 -24.92 6.24 -4.58
C GLY A 95 -23.96 5.08 -4.26
N LEU A 96 -23.71 4.16 -5.20
CA LEU A 96 -22.78 3.06 -5.05
C LEU A 96 -21.81 3.01 -6.23
N TYR A 97 -20.53 3.17 -5.92
CA TYR A 97 -19.43 3.17 -6.89
C TYR A 97 -18.33 2.20 -6.47
N VAL A 98 -17.58 1.73 -7.46
CA VAL A 98 -16.33 0.99 -7.27
C VAL A 98 -15.19 1.78 -7.87
N LEU A 99 -14.14 2.03 -7.10
CA LEU A 99 -12.89 2.59 -7.57
C LEU A 99 -11.92 1.45 -7.88
N GLU A 100 -11.71 1.16 -9.16
CA GLU A 100 -10.83 0.07 -9.59
C GLU A 100 -9.36 0.50 -9.53
N LEU A 101 -8.59 -0.16 -8.68
CA LEU A 101 -7.19 0.17 -8.41
C LEU A 101 -6.23 -0.94 -8.88
N TRP A 102 -6.63 -1.76 -9.83
CA TRP A 102 -5.88 -2.95 -10.25
C TRP A 102 -5.49 -2.96 -11.74
N HIS A 103 -5.52 -1.83 -12.41
CA HIS A 103 -5.13 -1.71 -13.82
C HIS A 103 -3.62 -1.56 -14.04
N GLY A 104 -2.81 -1.64 -12.99
CA GLY A 104 -1.36 -1.61 -13.05
C GLY A 104 -0.73 -2.98 -13.38
N PRO A 105 0.60 -3.04 -13.54
CA PRO A 105 1.30 -4.21 -14.06
C PRO A 105 1.18 -5.48 -13.20
N THR A 106 0.89 -5.38 -11.91
CA THR A 106 0.70 -6.55 -11.03
C THR A 106 -0.74 -6.76 -10.60
N LEU A 107 -1.66 -5.98 -11.16
CA LEU A 107 -3.09 -6.10 -10.94
C LEU A 107 -3.51 -5.91 -9.48
N ALA A 108 -2.85 -4.98 -8.78
CA ALA A 108 -3.18 -4.60 -7.40
C ALA A 108 -2.94 -3.11 -7.17
N PHE A 109 -3.66 -2.50 -6.24
CA PHE A 109 -3.55 -1.07 -5.89
C PHE A 109 -2.13 -0.64 -5.50
N LYS A 110 -1.30 -1.59 -5.09
CA LYS A 110 0.09 -1.34 -4.70
C LYS A 110 0.95 -0.82 -5.86
N ASP A 111 0.55 -1.07 -7.10
CA ASP A 111 1.20 -0.55 -8.29
C ASP A 111 1.23 0.97 -8.34
N PHE A 112 0.15 1.64 -7.93
CA PHE A 112 0.07 3.11 -7.93
C PHE A 112 1.26 3.76 -7.23
N ALA A 113 1.57 3.25 -6.06
CA ALA A 113 2.64 3.79 -5.24
C ALA A 113 4.02 3.26 -5.61
N LEU A 114 4.12 1.97 -5.99
CA LEU A 114 5.42 1.34 -6.23
C LEU A 114 5.99 1.66 -7.61
N GLN A 115 5.15 1.91 -8.63
CA GLN A 115 5.62 2.44 -9.90
C GLN A 115 6.19 3.88 -9.71
N LEU A 116 5.52 4.72 -8.92
CA LEU A 116 6.02 6.06 -8.61
C LEU A 116 7.32 6.00 -7.79
N LEU A 117 7.38 5.17 -6.76
CA LEU A 117 8.57 5.02 -5.91
C LEU A 117 9.78 4.56 -6.70
N GLY A 118 9.62 3.60 -7.62
CA GLY A 118 10.70 3.11 -8.47
C GLY A 118 11.27 4.21 -9.38
N ASN A 119 10.42 5.06 -9.96
CA ASN A 119 10.86 6.20 -10.77
C ASN A 119 11.52 7.30 -9.92
N LEU A 120 11.04 7.53 -8.69
CA LEU A 120 11.68 8.45 -7.74
C LEU A 120 13.08 7.96 -7.35
N TYR A 121 13.26 6.67 -7.09
CA TYR A 121 14.57 6.07 -6.80
C TYR A 121 15.53 6.19 -8.00
N ALA A 122 15.07 5.84 -9.20
CA ALA A 122 15.91 6.00 -10.41
C ALA A 122 16.34 7.46 -10.64
N HIS A 123 15.44 8.41 -10.43
CA HIS A 123 15.78 9.83 -10.47
C HIS A 123 16.84 10.22 -9.42
N GLN A 124 16.68 9.74 -8.20
CA GLN A 124 17.60 10.01 -7.10
C GLN A 124 18.99 9.43 -7.38
N CYS A 125 19.05 8.18 -7.85
CA CYS A 125 20.30 7.53 -8.24
C CYS A 125 21.02 8.34 -9.32
N ALA A 126 20.31 8.77 -10.35
CA ALA A 126 20.88 9.58 -11.43
C ALA A 126 21.36 10.95 -10.95
N ALA A 127 20.56 11.65 -10.13
CA ALA A 127 20.88 13.00 -9.64
C ALA A 127 22.10 13.01 -8.69
N ARG A 128 22.25 11.97 -7.88
CA ARG A 128 23.34 11.85 -6.90
C ARG A 128 24.53 11.03 -7.38
N ARG A 129 24.43 10.40 -8.55
CA ARG A 129 25.41 9.41 -9.04
C ARG A 129 25.65 8.29 -8.03
N GLU A 130 24.59 7.78 -7.48
CA GLU A 130 24.57 6.77 -6.42
C GLU A 130 23.69 5.59 -6.83
N SER A 131 23.80 4.49 -6.10
CA SER A 131 22.91 3.34 -6.25
C SER A 131 22.02 3.17 -5.03
N ILE A 132 20.92 2.46 -5.18
CA ILE A 132 20.01 2.07 -4.09
C ILE A 132 19.73 0.58 -4.24
N ASN A 133 20.03 -0.17 -3.18
CA ASN A 133 19.68 -1.57 -3.07
C ASN A 133 18.42 -1.70 -2.20
N VAL A 134 17.39 -2.32 -2.74
CA VAL A 134 16.10 -2.42 -2.09
C VAL A 134 15.90 -3.83 -1.56
N LEU A 135 15.69 -3.97 -0.26
CA LEU A 135 15.43 -5.26 0.38
C LEU A 135 14.02 -5.26 0.98
N GLY A 136 13.27 -6.34 0.72
CA GLY A 136 11.92 -6.50 1.23
C GLY A 136 11.58 -7.95 1.54
N ALA A 137 10.63 -8.16 2.45
CA ALA A 137 9.99 -9.45 2.68
C ALA A 137 8.50 -9.34 2.34
N THR A 138 7.95 -10.38 1.72
CA THR A 138 6.57 -10.38 1.23
C THR A 138 5.89 -11.73 1.43
N SER A 139 4.58 -11.67 1.62
CA SER A 139 3.68 -12.81 1.48
C SER A 139 2.98 -12.87 0.10
N GLY A 140 3.37 -12.00 -0.85
CA GLY A 140 2.81 -12.01 -2.20
C GLY A 140 2.77 -10.65 -2.90
N ASP A 141 1.64 -9.97 -2.94
CA ASP A 141 1.36 -8.80 -3.77
C ASP A 141 2.33 -7.62 -3.62
N THR A 142 2.79 -7.35 -2.39
CA THR A 142 3.71 -6.23 -2.17
C THR A 142 5.06 -6.47 -2.83
N GLY A 143 5.58 -7.69 -2.77
CA GLY A 143 6.82 -8.06 -3.44
C GLY A 143 6.71 -7.98 -4.95
N ALA A 144 5.64 -8.52 -5.52
CA ALA A 144 5.38 -8.44 -6.95
C ALA A 144 5.31 -6.96 -7.42
N ALA A 145 4.55 -6.12 -6.74
CA ALA A 145 4.43 -4.71 -7.10
C ALA A 145 5.75 -3.93 -6.93
N ALA A 146 6.56 -4.26 -5.90
CA ALA A 146 7.87 -3.66 -5.69
C ALA A 146 8.86 -4.03 -6.80
N ILE A 147 8.91 -5.30 -7.15
CA ILE A 147 9.72 -5.79 -8.27
C ILE A 147 9.34 -5.05 -9.56
N HIS A 148 8.04 -5.02 -9.89
CA HIS A 148 7.57 -4.35 -11.11
C HIS A 148 7.76 -2.83 -11.11
N GLY A 149 7.86 -2.21 -9.94
CA GLY A 149 8.21 -0.79 -9.80
C GLY A 149 9.68 -0.50 -10.12
N LEU A 150 10.57 -1.45 -9.78
CA LEU A 150 12.04 -1.28 -9.89
C LEU A 150 12.67 -2.03 -11.07
N ILE A 151 11.92 -2.88 -11.75
CA ILE A 151 12.42 -3.67 -12.88
C ILE A 151 13.08 -2.78 -13.94
N GLY A 152 14.36 -3.06 -14.24
CA GLY A 152 15.13 -2.33 -15.24
C GLY A 152 15.42 -0.87 -14.91
N ARG A 153 15.25 -0.42 -13.66
CA ARG A 153 15.57 0.95 -13.25
C ARG A 153 17.07 1.11 -13.02
N PRO A 154 17.74 2.04 -13.74
CA PRO A 154 19.17 2.26 -13.57
C PRO A 154 19.57 2.62 -12.13
N GLY A 155 20.69 2.09 -11.68
CA GLY A 155 21.21 2.35 -10.33
C GLY A 155 20.42 1.70 -9.21
N THR A 156 19.50 0.79 -9.52
CA THR A 156 18.72 0.08 -8.49
C THR A 156 18.86 -1.43 -8.62
N ALA A 157 18.91 -2.13 -7.48
CA ALA A 157 18.70 -3.58 -7.40
C ALA A 157 17.62 -3.88 -6.36
N ILE A 158 16.84 -4.93 -6.58
CA ILE A 158 15.78 -5.33 -5.66
C ILE A 158 15.89 -6.80 -5.27
N PHE A 159 15.88 -7.03 -3.96
CA PHE A 159 15.96 -8.32 -3.30
C PHE A 159 14.67 -8.57 -2.53
N ILE A 160 13.87 -9.54 -2.94
CA ILE A 160 12.58 -9.84 -2.31
C ILE A 160 12.60 -11.24 -1.70
N LEU A 161 12.57 -11.28 -0.37
CA LEU A 161 12.44 -12.50 0.41
C LEU A 161 10.98 -12.96 0.44
N TYR A 162 10.75 -14.23 0.18
CA TYR A 162 9.43 -14.86 0.36
C TYR A 162 9.59 -16.34 0.72
N PRO A 163 8.65 -16.92 1.50
CA PRO A 163 8.73 -18.31 1.92
C PRO A 163 8.50 -19.25 0.72
N ASP A 164 9.46 -20.17 0.45
CA ASP A 164 9.40 -21.12 -0.67
C ASP A 164 8.17 -22.03 -0.53
N GLY A 165 7.37 -22.14 -1.59
CA GLY A 165 6.15 -22.95 -1.63
C GLY A 165 4.98 -22.46 -0.76
N ARG A 166 5.07 -21.26 -0.13
CA ARG A 166 4.02 -20.70 0.73
C ARG A 166 3.39 -19.40 0.22
N VAL A 167 3.76 -18.97 -0.97
CA VAL A 167 3.04 -17.94 -1.75
C VAL A 167 2.26 -18.64 -2.87
N SER A 168 1.19 -18.00 -3.38
CA SER A 168 0.46 -18.62 -4.48
C SER A 168 1.36 -18.77 -5.72
N PRO A 169 1.16 -19.83 -6.54
CA PRO A 169 1.97 -20.02 -7.77
C PRO A 169 1.96 -18.80 -8.68
N LEU A 170 0.84 -18.09 -8.74
CA LEU A 170 0.70 -16.89 -9.54
C LEU A 170 1.52 -15.73 -8.99
N GLN A 171 1.50 -15.51 -7.68
CA GLN A 171 2.32 -14.49 -7.03
C GLN A 171 3.82 -14.79 -7.17
N GLU A 172 4.22 -16.04 -7.02
CA GLU A 172 5.61 -16.45 -7.27
C GLU A 172 6.02 -16.11 -8.72
N ARG A 173 5.18 -16.43 -9.71
CA ARG A 173 5.46 -16.08 -11.09
C ARG A 173 5.56 -14.58 -11.34
N GLN A 174 4.71 -13.78 -10.70
CA GLN A 174 4.80 -12.33 -10.80
C GLN A 174 6.13 -11.78 -10.27
N MET A 175 6.77 -12.45 -9.31
CA MET A 175 8.07 -12.07 -8.75
C MET A 175 9.25 -12.67 -9.51
N ALA A 176 9.16 -13.94 -9.88
CA ALA A 176 10.31 -14.74 -10.34
C ALA A 176 10.39 -14.94 -11.86
N CYS A 177 9.40 -14.49 -12.65
CA CYS A 177 9.41 -14.61 -14.12
C CYS A 177 9.74 -13.29 -14.83
N THR A 178 10.46 -12.38 -14.18
CA THR A 178 10.73 -11.04 -14.73
C THR A 178 11.81 -11.03 -15.80
N GLY A 179 12.83 -11.88 -15.67
CA GLY A 179 14.00 -11.93 -16.55
C GLY A 179 14.91 -10.69 -16.47
N ALA A 180 14.73 -9.82 -15.47
CA ALA A 180 15.52 -8.60 -15.33
C ALA A 180 16.75 -8.82 -14.44
N GLU A 181 17.91 -8.28 -14.87
CA GLU A 181 19.20 -8.45 -14.20
C GLU A 181 19.28 -7.82 -12.80
N ASN A 182 18.45 -6.78 -12.55
CA ASN A 182 18.43 -6.08 -11.27
C ASN A 182 17.36 -6.59 -10.30
N VAL A 183 16.74 -7.75 -10.58
CA VAL A 183 15.66 -8.34 -9.77
C VAL A 183 16.09 -9.69 -9.22
N PHE A 184 16.04 -9.84 -7.89
CA PHE A 184 16.41 -11.06 -7.19
C PHE A 184 15.25 -11.57 -6.34
N ALA A 185 14.57 -12.60 -6.82
CA ALA A 185 13.52 -13.31 -6.10
C ALA A 185 14.18 -14.36 -5.18
N LEU A 186 14.16 -14.12 -3.86
CA LEU A 186 14.86 -14.92 -2.84
C LEU A 186 13.86 -15.81 -2.11
N ALA A 187 13.77 -17.06 -2.51
CA ALA A 187 12.92 -18.07 -1.90
C ALA A 187 13.62 -18.64 -0.66
N ILE A 188 13.09 -18.40 0.52
CA ILE A 188 13.68 -18.86 1.77
C ILE A 188 13.03 -20.14 2.31
N ASP A 189 13.81 -20.96 2.97
CA ASP A 189 13.37 -22.14 3.72
C ASP A 189 12.82 -21.70 5.09
N GLY A 190 11.57 -21.30 5.17
CA GLY A 190 10.97 -20.80 6.41
C GLY A 190 9.57 -20.25 6.20
N THR A 191 9.14 -19.48 7.18
CA THR A 191 7.86 -18.77 7.18
C THR A 191 8.04 -17.31 6.74
N PHE A 192 6.94 -16.60 6.58
CA PHE A 192 7.00 -15.15 6.37
C PHE A 192 7.58 -14.40 7.57
N ASP A 193 7.34 -14.89 8.79
CA ASP A 193 7.90 -14.30 10.01
C ASP A 193 9.41 -14.50 10.09
N ASP A 194 9.93 -15.66 9.62
CA ASP A 194 11.37 -15.90 9.50
C ASP A 194 11.99 -14.92 8.49
N ALA A 195 11.36 -14.71 7.34
CA ALA A 195 11.80 -13.71 6.36
C ALA A 195 11.85 -12.30 6.95
N GLN A 196 10.83 -11.91 7.71
CA GLN A 196 10.78 -10.60 8.36
C GLN A 196 11.82 -10.45 9.47
N THR A 197 12.08 -11.50 10.24
CA THR A 197 13.08 -11.51 11.31
C THR A 197 14.46 -11.34 10.71
N ALA A 198 14.83 -12.17 9.73
CA ALA A 198 16.11 -12.07 9.04
C ALA A 198 16.31 -10.69 8.38
N LEU A 199 15.26 -10.15 7.74
CA LEU A 199 15.30 -8.80 7.17
C LEU A 199 15.58 -7.74 8.23
N LYS A 200 14.90 -7.78 9.38
CA LYS A 200 15.13 -6.81 10.47
C LYS A 200 16.56 -6.87 11.00
N GLU A 201 17.14 -8.06 11.12
CA GLU A 201 18.52 -8.24 11.56
C GLU A 201 19.55 -7.74 10.53
N VAL A 202 19.27 -7.89 9.21
CA VAL A 202 20.10 -7.27 8.16
C VAL A 202 20.05 -5.75 8.26
N PHE A 203 18.86 -5.16 8.47
CA PHE A 203 18.71 -3.71 8.61
C PHE A 203 19.26 -3.15 9.93
N ALA A 204 19.38 -3.95 10.98
CA ALA A 204 19.97 -3.55 12.25
C ALA A 204 21.49 -3.33 12.15
N ASP A 205 22.16 -3.98 11.19
CA ASP A 205 23.58 -3.74 10.90
C ASP A 205 23.76 -2.42 10.12
N GLN A 206 24.06 -1.36 10.85
CA GLN A 206 24.23 -0.01 10.28
C GLN A 206 25.42 0.05 9.30
N GLY A 207 26.50 -0.70 9.55
CA GLY A 207 27.66 -0.76 8.65
C GLY A 207 27.28 -1.37 7.30
N PHE A 208 26.60 -2.51 7.32
CA PHE A 208 26.09 -3.17 6.13
C PHE A 208 25.06 -2.31 5.37
N ARG A 209 24.10 -1.75 6.09
CA ARG A 209 23.08 -0.86 5.53
C ARG A 209 23.69 0.33 4.80
N THR A 210 24.68 0.97 5.40
CA THR A 210 25.36 2.15 4.81
C THR A 210 26.19 1.77 3.60
N ARG A 211 27.00 0.69 3.72
CA ARG A 211 27.87 0.21 2.62
C ARG A 211 27.08 -0.11 1.37
N HIS A 212 25.93 -0.78 1.51
CA HIS A 212 25.08 -1.19 0.39
C HIS A 212 23.94 -0.22 0.09
N ARG A 213 23.84 0.91 0.78
CA ARG A 213 22.73 1.87 0.63
C ARG A 213 21.38 1.17 0.59
N LEU A 214 21.15 0.31 1.60
CA LEU A 214 19.94 -0.47 1.69
C LEU A 214 18.73 0.41 2.03
N SER A 215 17.70 0.31 1.20
CA SER A 215 16.37 0.87 1.43
C SER A 215 15.36 -0.26 1.58
N ALA A 216 14.39 -0.08 2.46
CA ALA A 216 13.34 -1.07 2.65
C ALA A 216 12.15 -0.81 1.73
N VAL A 217 11.66 -1.87 1.08
CA VAL A 217 10.31 -1.84 0.50
C VAL A 217 9.32 -2.34 1.53
N ASN A 218 8.60 -1.41 2.10
CA ASN A 218 7.52 -1.69 3.04
C ASN A 218 6.34 -0.74 2.81
N SER A 219 5.21 -1.01 3.48
CA SER A 219 4.01 -0.17 3.37
C SER A 219 4.14 1.20 4.03
N ILE A 220 5.23 1.46 4.76
CA ILE A 220 5.42 2.68 5.55
C ILE A 220 6.16 3.81 4.81
N ASN A 221 6.73 3.58 3.63
CA ASN A 221 7.39 4.65 2.89
C ASN A 221 6.42 5.81 2.62
N LEU A 222 6.86 7.03 2.91
CA LEU A 222 6.04 8.24 2.78
C LEU A 222 5.47 8.42 1.37
N ALA A 223 6.28 8.22 0.33
CA ALA A 223 5.82 8.36 -1.05
C ALA A 223 4.67 7.39 -1.37
N ARG A 224 4.64 6.21 -0.73
CA ARG A 224 3.54 5.25 -0.90
C ARG A 224 2.23 5.77 -0.34
N VAL A 225 2.24 6.44 0.80
CA VAL A 225 1.04 7.02 1.39
C VAL A 225 0.55 8.21 0.55
N LEU A 226 1.46 9.11 0.16
CA LEU A 226 1.11 10.28 -0.66
C LEU A 226 0.56 9.90 -2.04
N ALA A 227 1.16 8.90 -2.71
CA ALA A 227 0.65 8.39 -3.98
C ALA A 227 -0.77 7.81 -3.86
N GLN A 228 -1.11 7.24 -2.71
CA GLN A 228 -2.44 6.72 -2.45
C GLN A 228 -3.47 7.84 -2.20
N CYS A 229 -3.08 9.00 -1.68
CA CYS A 229 -4.00 10.15 -1.57
C CYS A 229 -4.58 10.53 -2.95
N VAL A 230 -3.79 10.36 -4.02
CA VAL A 230 -4.17 10.82 -5.36
C VAL A 230 -5.41 10.11 -5.89
N TYR A 231 -5.53 8.79 -5.76
CA TYR A 231 -6.70 8.09 -6.27
C TYR A 231 -8.00 8.39 -5.48
N TYR A 232 -7.90 8.75 -4.19
CA TYR A 232 -9.06 9.26 -3.45
C TYR A 232 -9.49 10.63 -3.98
N LEU A 233 -8.53 11.54 -4.18
CA LEU A 233 -8.81 12.86 -4.75
C LEU A 233 -9.39 12.72 -6.18
N TYR A 234 -8.79 11.86 -7.00
CA TYR A 234 -9.27 11.58 -8.34
C TYR A 234 -10.72 11.07 -8.35
N ALA A 235 -11.02 10.08 -7.50
CA ALA A 235 -12.37 9.54 -7.37
C ALA A 235 -13.36 10.61 -6.90
N TRP A 236 -12.99 11.39 -5.86
CA TRP A 236 -13.84 12.46 -5.34
C TRP A 236 -14.15 13.51 -6.39
N LEU A 237 -13.17 13.92 -7.20
CA LEU A 237 -13.37 14.88 -8.31
C LEU A 237 -14.21 14.31 -9.47
N ARG A 238 -14.35 12.99 -9.60
CA ARG A 238 -15.17 12.32 -10.64
C ARG A 238 -16.60 12.03 -10.20
N LEU A 239 -16.89 12.12 -8.90
CA LEU A 239 -18.28 12.02 -8.43
C LEU A 239 -19.11 13.21 -8.91
N PRO A 240 -20.43 13.02 -9.14
CA PRO A 240 -21.36 14.12 -9.31
C PRO A 240 -21.25 15.12 -8.16
N GLU A 241 -21.26 16.42 -8.46
CA GLU A 241 -21.03 17.48 -7.47
C GLU A 241 -21.98 17.37 -6.25
N LEU A 242 -23.24 17.03 -6.47
CA LEU A 242 -24.23 16.85 -5.41
C LEU A 242 -23.96 15.67 -4.49
N GLU A 243 -23.12 14.71 -4.91
CA GLU A 243 -22.78 13.53 -4.14
C GLU A 243 -21.48 13.70 -3.33
N ARG A 244 -20.59 14.62 -3.72
CA ARG A 244 -19.24 14.81 -3.16
C ARG A 244 -19.24 15.09 -1.65
N GLY A 245 -20.23 15.85 -1.15
CA GLY A 245 -20.31 16.21 0.27
C GLY A 245 -20.77 15.08 1.20
N ASN A 246 -21.25 13.96 0.66
CA ASN A 246 -21.75 12.83 1.44
C ASN A 246 -21.02 11.51 1.17
N VAL A 247 -19.80 11.55 0.63
CA VAL A 247 -19.05 10.35 0.25
C VAL A 247 -18.43 9.65 1.47
N GLU A 248 -18.65 8.34 1.58
CA GLU A 248 -17.92 7.41 2.43
C GLU A 248 -17.04 6.51 1.55
N PHE A 249 -15.73 6.54 1.76
CA PHE A 249 -14.85 5.57 1.13
C PHE A 249 -14.82 4.28 1.94
N VAL A 250 -15.13 3.17 1.29
CA VAL A 250 -15.10 1.85 1.90
C VAL A 250 -13.80 1.15 1.52
N VAL A 251 -12.95 0.90 2.49
CA VAL A 251 -11.54 0.56 2.26
C VAL A 251 -11.21 -0.81 2.81
N PRO A 252 -11.03 -1.83 1.94
CA PRO A 252 -10.41 -3.10 2.35
C PRO A 252 -9.03 -2.83 2.93
N THR A 253 -8.83 -3.17 4.21
CA THR A 253 -7.70 -2.65 4.98
C THR A 253 -6.98 -3.74 5.77
N GLY A 254 -5.65 -3.85 5.53
CA GLY A 254 -4.70 -4.56 6.41
C GLY A 254 -3.76 -3.55 7.09
N ASN A 255 -2.65 -3.20 6.46
CA ASN A 255 -1.57 -2.35 7.01
C ASN A 255 -1.93 -0.87 7.23
N PHE A 256 -3.18 -0.50 7.15
CA PHE A 256 -3.73 0.84 7.39
C PHE A 256 -3.24 1.94 6.44
N GLY A 257 -2.33 1.66 5.51
CA GLY A 257 -1.76 2.66 4.61
C GLY A 257 -2.78 3.28 3.67
N ASN A 258 -3.69 2.47 3.13
CA ASN A 258 -4.71 2.89 2.18
C ASN A 258 -5.71 3.85 2.83
N VAL A 259 -6.37 3.45 3.90
CA VAL A 259 -7.34 4.31 4.60
C VAL A 259 -6.68 5.55 5.21
N LEU A 260 -5.44 5.44 5.70
CA LEU A 260 -4.66 6.58 6.18
C LEU A 260 -4.48 7.64 5.09
N ALA A 261 -4.22 7.24 3.85
CA ALA A 261 -4.06 8.17 2.73
C ALA A 261 -5.35 8.96 2.46
N GLY A 262 -6.50 8.29 2.45
CA GLY A 262 -7.80 8.96 2.35
C GLY A 262 -8.06 9.92 3.50
N TRP A 263 -7.77 9.49 4.73
CA TRP A 263 -7.94 10.33 5.91
C TRP A 263 -6.98 11.54 5.92
N MET A 264 -5.73 11.36 5.51
CA MET A 264 -4.81 12.49 5.33
C MET A 264 -5.34 13.48 4.31
N LEU A 265 -5.93 13.01 3.21
CA LEU A 265 -6.54 13.87 2.20
C LEU A 265 -7.73 14.68 2.76
N GLN A 266 -8.58 14.06 3.59
CA GLN A 266 -9.63 14.77 4.33
C GLN A 266 -9.04 15.87 5.22
N ARG A 267 -7.94 15.59 5.90
CA ARG A 267 -7.21 16.57 6.73
C ARG A 267 -6.55 17.69 5.90
N MET A 268 -6.41 17.50 4.60
CA MET A 268 -5.96 18.53 3.65
C MET A 268 -7.14 19.35 3.06
N GLY A 269 -8.34 19.24 3.63
CA GLY A 269 -9.48 20.07 3.24
C GLY A 269 -10.40 19.46 2.18
N VAL A 270 -10.16 18.23 1.69
CA VAL A 270 -11.11 17.57 0.79
C VAL A 270 -12.32 17.08 1.62
N PRO A 271 -13.56 17.49 1.26
CA PRO A 271 -14.74 17.23 2.10
C PRO A 271 -15.25 15.78 1.94
N ILE A 272 -14.46 14.83 2.43
CA ILE A 272 -14.83 13.41 2.54
C ILE A 272 -15.61 13.23 3.84
N ARG A 273 -16.80 12.63 3.76
CA ARG A 273 -17.68 12.49 4.93
C ARG A 273 -17.22 11.41 5.90
N GLY A 274 -16.62 10.33 5.40
CA GLY A 274 -16.15 9.25 6.27
C GLY A 274 -15.40 8.12 5.55
N PHE A 275 -14.91 7.20 6.37
CA PHE A 275 -14.19 6.00 5.93
C PHE A 275 -14.74 4.78 6.66
N ARG A 276 -15.07 3.75 5.89
CA ARG A 276 -15.36 2.43 6.43
C ARG A 276 -14.14 1.53 6.29
N VAL A 277 -13.61 1.11 7.40
CA VAL A 277 -12.49 0.15 7.47
C VAL A 277 -13.06 -1.26 7.35
N ALA A 278 -12.91 -1.88 6.18
CA ALA A 278 -13.37 -3.24 5.95
C ALA A 278 -12.21 -4.22 6.21
N THR A 279 -12.38 -5.13 7.17
CA THR A 279 -11.40 -6.17 7.51
C THR A 279 -11.90 -7.55 7.15
N ASN A 280 -10.98 -8.51 7.01
CA ASN A 280 -11.33 -9.92 7.04
C ASN A 280 -11.45 -10.42 8.49
N GLN A 281 -11.35 -11.73 8.73
CA GLN A 281 -11.40 -12.32 10.07
C GLN A 281 -10.23 -11.91 10.98
N ASN A 282 -9.17 -11.28 10.44
CA ASN A 282 -8.09 -10.66 11.20
C ASN A 282 -8.47 -9.22 11.54
N ASP A 283 -9.15 -9.05 12.65
CA ASP A 283 -10.05 -7.95 12.94
C ASP A 283 -9.50 -6.86 13.88
N ILE A 284 -8.17 -6.73 13.99
CA ILE A 284 -7.56 -5.75 14.91
C ILE A 284 -8.08 -4.32 14.67
N LEU A 285 -8.23 -3.92 13.40
CA LEU A 285 -8.73 -2.58 13.06
C LEU A 285 -10.24 -2.46 13.26
N PHE A 286 -11.02 -3.53 13.01
CA PHE A 286 -12.44 -3.54 13.34
C PHE A 286 -12.64 -3.32 14.85
N ARG A 287 -11.92 -4.06 15.71
CA ARG A 287 -11.99 -3.88 17.16
C ARG A 287 -11.57 -2.47 17.59
N LEU A 288 -10.51 -1.94 16.97
CA LEU A 288 -10.10 -0.55 17.23
C LEU A 288 -11.26 0.42 17.00
N PHE A 289 -11.85 0.43 15.79
CA PHE A 289 -12.84 1.45 15.42
C PHE A 289 -14.24 1.21 16.03
N THR A 290 -14.50 0.01 16.55
CA THR A 290 -15.77 -0.28 17.25
C THR A 290 -15.68 -0.13 18.77
N THR A 291 -14.56 -0.54 19.38
CA THR A 291 -14.40 -0.60 20.83
C THR A 291 -13.32 0.33 21.41
N GLY A 292 -12.45 0.88 20.55
CA GLY A 292 -11.25 1.63 20.95
C GLY A 292 -10.07 0.74 21.34
N GLU A 293 -10.18 -0.59 21.24
CA GLU A 293 -9.13 -1.52 21.61
C GLU A 293 -8.27 -1.95 20.42
N TYR A 294 -7.00 -1.61 20.46
CA TYR A 294 -5.98 -2.08 19.53
C TYR A 294 -5.14 -3.16 20.21
N ARG A 295 -5.52 -4.43 20.04
CA ARG A 295 -4.89 -5.60 20.68
C ARG A 295 -4.49 -6.64 19.64
N VAL A 296 -3.25 -7.06 19.68
CA VAL A 296 -2.74 -8.16 18.86
C VAL A 296 -3.49 -9.45 19.15
N GLY A 297 -3.89 -10.15 18.10
CA GLY A 297 -4.49 -11.48 18.15
C GLY A 297 -3.66 -12.48 17.34
N GLU A 298 -4.18 -13.68 17.21
CA GLU A 298 -3.62 -14.70 16.32
C GLU A 298 -3.96 -14.37 14.86
N VAL A 299 -2.97 -14.50 13.97
CA VAL A 299 -3.20 -14.38 12.53
C VAL A 299 -3.88 -15.66 12.01
N ARG A 300 -4.99 -15.51 11.32
CA ARG A 300 -5.74 -16.61 10.70
C ARG A 300 -5.69 -16.47 9.18
N PRO A 301 -5.19 -17.48 8.45
CA PRO A 301 -5.25 -17.49 7.00
C PRO A 301 -6.67 -17.30 6.48
N SER A 302 -6.85 -16.53 5.42
CA SER A 302 -8.16 -16.21 4.84
C SER A 302 -8.14 -16.20 3.31
N LEU A 303 -9.33 -16.08 2.70
CA LEU A 303 -9.48 -15.86 1.25
C LEU A 303 -8.96 -14.48 0.80
N ALA A 304 -8.77 -13.53 1.72
CA ALA A 304 -8.23 -12.19 1.46
C ALA A 304 -6.84 -12.00 2.11
N PRO A 305 -5.79 -12.73 1.68
CA PRO A 305 -4.54 -12.90 2.42
C PRO A 305 -3.71 -11.61 2.59
N SER A 306 -3.90 -10.60 1.75
CA SER A 306 -3.21 -9.31 1.93
C SER A 306 -3.65 -8.53 3.19
N MET A 307 -4.73 -8.98 3.84
CA MET A 307 -5.26 -8.42 5.09
C MET A 307 -5.04 -9.34 6.30
N ASP A 308 -4.33 -10.49 6.15
CA ASP A 308 -4.00 -11.41 7.23
C ASP A 308 -2.87 -10.84 8.10
N ILE A 309 -3.21 -9.84 8.89
CA ILE A 309 -2.28 -9.13 9.78
C ILE A 309 -2.93 -8.84 11.14
N GLN A 310 -2.08 -8.74 12.16
CA GLN A 310 -2.48 -8.34 13.51
C GLN A 310 -1.69 -7.12 14.04
N VAL A 311 -0.84 -6.51 13.21
CA VAL A 311 -0.21 -5.21 13.49
C VAL A 311 -0.19 -4.40 12.20
N ALA A 312 -0.94 -3.31 12.19
CA ALA A 312 -1.03 -2.42 11.05
C ALA A 312 0.16 -1.46 11.03
N SER A 313 1.06 -1.62 10.06
CA SER A 313 2.35 -0.91 10.04
C SER A 313 2.25 0.62 9.92
N ASN A 314 1.17 1.16 9.34
CA ASN A 314 0.96 2.61 9.24
C ASN A 314 0.14 3.20 10.39
N PHE A 315 -0.26 2.37 11.35
CA PHE A 315 -1.06 2.79 12.48
C PHE A 315 -0.35 3.88 13.33
N GLU A 316 0.98 3.84 13.46
CA GLU A 316 1.76 4.84 14.20
C GLU A 316 1.58 6.26 13.65
N ARG A 317 1.32 6.43 12.34
CA ARG A 317 1.00 7.76 11.78
C ARG A 317 -0.35 8.28 12.26
N PHE A 318 -1.35 7.40 12.31
CA PHE A 318 -2.67 7.75 12.87
C PHE A 318 -2.56 8.06 14.35
N LEU A 319 -1.82 7.24 15.11
CA LEU A 319 -1.55 7.45 16.53
C LEU A 319 -0.92 8.84 16.77
N TYR A 320 0.07 9.24 15.98
CA TYR A 320 0.71 10.55 16.11
C TYR A 320 -0.29 11.71 16.06
N PHE A 321 -1.24 11.65 15.14
CA PHE A 321 -2.28 12.69 15.08
C PHE A 321 -3.30 12.57 16.22
N SER A 322 -3.68 11.36 16.60
CA SER A 322 -4.65 11.11 17.69
C SER A 322 -4.09 11.52 19.06
N GLU A 323 -2.79 11.41 19.26
CA GLU A 323 -2.08 11.85 20.47
C GLU A 323 -1.61 13.33 20.38
N GLY A 324 -2.31 14.15 19.60
CA GLY A 324 -2.07 15.60 19.54
C GLY A 324 -0.76 16.01 18.86
N ARG A 325 -0.18 15.15 18.06
CA ARG A 325 1.14 15.33 17.41
C ARG A 325 2.30 15.43 18.42
N ASP A 326 2.17 14.73 19.54
CA ASP A 326 3.22 14.65 20.55
C ASP A 326 4.11 13.41 20.34
N PRO A 327 5.38 13.58 19.90
CA PRO A 327 6.28 12.47 19.66
C PRO A 327 6.63 11.70 20.96
N ALA A 328 6.67 12.36 22.11
CA ALA A 328 6.98 11.71 23.38
C ALA A 328 5.83 10.75 23.77
N ARG A 329 4.61 11.18 23.54
CA ARG A 329 3.42 10.37 23.75
C ARG A 329 3.39 9.16 22.81
N VAL A 330 3.70 9.36 21.53
CA VAL A 330 3.81 8.25 20.56
C VAL A 330 4.86 7.21 21.00
N ARG A 331 6.05 7.65 21.41
CA ARG A 331 7.09 6.73 21.93
C ARG A 331 6.59 5.92 23.13
N ALA A 332 5.93 6.58 24.08
CA ALA A 332 5.40 5.91 25.25
C ALA A 332 4.35 4.86 24.89
N VAL A 333 3.40 5.19 24.01
CA VAL A 333 2.35 4.26 23.55
C VAL A 333 2.95 3.10 22.77
N MET A 334 3.89 3.36 21.86
CA MET A 334 4.53 2.31 21.08
C MET A 334 5.38 1.37 21.95
N ALA A 335 6.04 1.88 22.98
CA ALA A 335 6.77 1.07 23.96
C ALA A 335 5.82 0.19 24.78
N GLU A 336 4.71 0.76 25.26
CA GLU A 336 3.67 0.02 25.95
C GLU A 336 3.06 -1.07 25.07
N PHE A 337 2.68 -0.74 23.84
CA PHE A 337 2.14 -1.69 22.86
C PHE A 337 3.11 -2.83 22.58
N LYS A 338 4.42 -2.52 22.41
CA LYS A 338 5.44 -3.56 22.22
C LYS A 338 5.54 -4.52 23.43
N ARG A 339 5.34 -4.01 24.63
CA ARG A 339 5.42 -4.80 25.88
C ARG A 339 4.15 -5.62 26.15
N THR A 340 2.96 -5.07 25.85
CA THR A 340 1.67 -5.65 26.26
C THR A 340 0.90 -6.29 25.12
N GLY A 341 1.25 -5.98 23.86
CA GLY A 341 0.45 -6.32 22.69
C GLY A 341 -0.89 -5.60 22.59
N ALA A 342 -1.12 -4.57 23.41
CA ALA A 342 -2.41 -3.88 23.46
C ALA A 342 -2.26 -2.39 23.75
N TYR A 343 -3.17 -1.60 23.19
CA TYR A 343 -3.39 -0.20 23.55
C TYR A 343 -4.87 0.14 23.44
N ARG A 344 -5.39 0.92 24.38
CA ARG A 344 -6.77 1.43 24.35
C ARG A 344 -6.75 2.91 24.07
N PHE A 345 -7.38 3.29 22.96
CA PHE A 345 -7.57 4.70 22.62
C PHE A 345 -8.56 5.36 23.58
N PRO A 346 -8.22 6.52 24.13
CA PRO A 346 -9.14 7.26 24.99
C PRO A 346 -10.37 7.75 24.23
N SER A 347 -10.17 8.21 23.01
CA SER A 347 -11.23 8.62 22.09
C SER A 347 -10.72 8.63 20.65
N PHE A 348 -11.61 8.48 19.68
CA PHE A 348 -11.40 8.78 18.26
C PHE A 348 -12.72 9.23 17.65
N ASP A 349 -12.63 9.92 16.52
CA ASP A 349 -13.81 10.45 15.84
C ASP A 349 -14.61 9.33 15.18
N ARG A 350 -15.69 8.91 15.82
CA ARG A 350 -16.59 7.86 15.34
C ARG A 350 -17.49 8.33 14.20
N ASP A 351 -17.59 9.61 13.95
CA ASP A 351 -18.36 10.16 12.85
C ASP A 351 -17.58 10.04 11.53
N ILE A 352 -16.25 9.97 11.62
CA ILE A 352 -15.36 9.80 10.46
C ILE A 352 -15.09 8.32 10.15
N PHE A 353 -14.94 7.48 11.20
CA PHE A 353 -14.57 6.08 11.01
C PHE A 353 -15.69 5.13 11.45
N SER A 354 -16.07 4.25 10.52
CA SER A 354 -16.84 3.04 10.80
C SER A 354 -16.02 1.81 10.41
N ALA A 355 -16.44 0.61 10.83
CA ALA A 355 -15.73 -0.61 10.47
C ALA A 355 -16.68 -1.78 10.25
N SER A 356 -16.27 -2.72 9.38
CA SER A 356 -16.92 -4.01 9.18
C SER A 356 -15.88 -5.13 9.22
N ARG A 357 -16.34 -6.35 9.55
CA ARG A 357 -15.53 -7.57 9.57
C ARG A 357 -16.23 -8.65 8.76
N THR A 358 -15.48 -9.36 7.92
CA THR A 358 -16.02 -10.37 7.00
C THR A 358 -15.23 -11.66 7.15
N ASP A 359 -15.88 -12.78 7.35
CA ASP A 359 -15.25 -14.10 7.32
C ASP A 359 -15.24 -14.71 5.90
N ASP A 360 -14.56 -15.84 5.72
CA ASP A 360 -14.39 -16.47 4.41
C ASP A 360 -15.71 -16.93 3.77
N ARG A 361 -16.67 -17.38 4.56
CA ARG A 361 -17.99 -17.76 4.07
C ARG A 361 -18.73 -16.52 3.56
N GLU A 362 -18.73 -15.46 4.33
CA GLU A 362 -19.33 -14.19 3.95
C GLU A 362 -18.66 -13.58 2.71
N ILE A 363 -17.33 -13.70 2.57
CA ILE A 363 -16.60 -13.26 1.35
C ILE A 363 -17.18 -13.94 0.12
N ALA A 364 -17.32 -15.28 0.13
CA ALA A 364 -17.88 -16.03 -0.99
C ALA A 364 -19.34 -15.63 -1.30
N GLU A 365 -20.16 -15.50 -0.26
CA GLU A 365 -21.56 -15.06 -0.39
C GLU A 365 -21.67 -13.64 -0.98
N ILE A 366 -20.78 -12.71 -0.57
CA ILE A 366 -20.74 -11.34 -1.07
C ILE A 366 -20.30 -11.31 -2.53
N ILE A 367 -19.28 -12.06 -2.93
CA ILE A 367 -18.86 -12.16 -4.33
C ILE A 367 -20.05 -12.60 -5.20
N ALA A 368 -20.75 -13.66 -4.80
CA ALA A 368 -21.93 -14.16 -5.51
C ALA A 368 -23.07 -13.12 -5.56
N ARG A 369 -23.32 -12.43 -4.46
CA ARG A 369 -24.37 -11.40 -4.37
C ARG A 369 -24.06 -10.21 -5.27
N VAL A 370 -22.84 -9.65 -5.21
CA VAL A 370 -22.42 -8.48 -6.01
C VAL A 370 -22.44 -8.81 -7.50
N HIS A 371 -21.97 -10.01 -7.87
CA HIS A 371 -22.05 -10.47 -9.25
C HIS A 371 -23.51 -10.56 -9.74
N ARG A 372 -24.39 -11.18 -8.96
CA ARG A 372 -25.80 -11.34 -9.33
C ARG A 372 -26.55 -10.00 -9.42
N GLN A 373 -26.28 -9.08 -8.51
CA GLN A 373 -27.01 -7.79 -8.42
C GLN A 373 -26.49 -6.74 -9.38
N HIS A 374 -25.19 -6.72 -9.65
CA HIS A 374 -24.52 -5.63 -10.36
C HIS A 374 -23.69 -6.10 -11.57
N GLY A 375 -23.58 -7.41 -11.83
CA GLY A 375 -22.69 -7.95 -12.85
C GLY A 375 -21.20 -7.73 -12.57
N TYR A 376 -20.85 -7.24 -11.38
CA TYR A 376 -19.46 -6.93 -11.01
C TYR A 376 -18.80 -8.10 -10.31
N VAL A 377 -17.61 -8.50 -10.78
CA VAL A 377 -16.81 -9.56 -10.15
C VAL A 377 -15.81 -8.91 -9.20
N ALA A 378 -16.07 -8.99 -7.91
CA ALA A 378 -15.16 -8.49 -6.88
C ALA A 378 -14.12 -9.56 -6.51
N ASP A 379 -12.85 -9.17 -6.33
CA ASP A 379 -11.87 -10.04 -5.68
C ASP A 379 -12.18 -10.21 -4.17
N PRO A 380 -11.59 -11.19 -3.48
CA PRO A 380 -11.91 -11.47 -2.07
C PRO A 380 -11.67 -10.29 -1.12
N HIS A 381 -10.67 -9.46 -1.37
CA HIS A 381 -10.40 -8.27 -0.55
C HIS A 381 -11.48 -7.22 -0.78
N THR A 382 -11.80 -6.93 -2.05
CA THR A 382 -12.86 -6.00 -2.44
C THR A 382 -14.21 -6.44 -1.89
N ALA A 383 -14.49 -7.74 -1.84
CA ALA A 383 -15.73 -8.29 -1.30
C ALA A 383 -15.96 -7.86 0.15
N CYS A 384 -14.92 -7.79 0.98
CA CYS A 384 -15.04 -7.28 2.36
C CYS A 384 -15.61 -5.86 2.41
N GLY A 385 -15.36 -5.05 1.37
CA GLY A 385 -15.88 -3.68 1.27
C GLY A 385 -17.38 -3.59 0.97
N PHE A 386 -18.01 -4.67 0.51
CA PHE A 386 -19.46 -4.67 0.23
C PHE A 386 -20.32 -5.12 1.41
N LYS A 387 -19.71 -5.33 2.59
CA LYS A 387 -20.44 -5.62 3.81
C LYS A 387 -20.85 -4.33 4.51
N ASP A 388 -22.08 -4.29 5.02
CA ASP A 388 -22.63 -3.22 5.86
C ASP A 388 -22.51 -1.81 5.26
N LEU A 389 -22.73 -1.66 3.94
CA LEU A 389 -22.76 -0.35 3.28
C LEU A 389 -23.82 0.55 3.90
N ASN A 390 -23.48 1.83 4.11
CA ASN A 390 -24.43 2.80 4.65
C ASN A 390 -25.32 3.34 3.53
N PRO A 391 -26.63 3.04 3.51
CA PRO A 391 -27.53 3.49 2.44
C PRO A 391 -27.77 5.01 2.40
N GLU A 392 -27.44 5.73 3.48
CA GLU A 392 -27.55 7.18 3.58
C GLU A 392 -26.31 7.91 3.02
N ARG A 393 -25.28 7.16 2.64
CA ARG A 393 -24.01 7.67 2.12
C ARG A 393 -23.86 7.36 0.63
N VAL A 394 -23.06 8.15 -0.03
CA VAL A 394 -22.47 7.77 -1.31
C VAL A 394 -21.27 6.88 -1.02
N ASN A 395 -21.41 5.59 -1.29
CA ASN A 395 -20.39 4.60 -1.01
C ASN A 395 -19.45 4.43 -2.19
N VAL A 396 -18.16 4.64 -1.98
CA VAL A 396 -17.10 4.34 -2.95
C VAL A 396 -16.27 3.19 -2.41
N VAL A 397 -16.51 1.98 -2.92
CA VAL A 397 -15.76 0.77 -2.53
C VAL A 397 -14.45 0.73 -3.31
N LEU A 398 -13.32 0.63 -2.63
CA LEU A 398 -12.02 0.48 -3.26
C LEU A 398 -11.81 -0.98 -3.70
N SER A 399 -11.71 -1.19 -5.02
CA SER A 399 -11.38 -2.49 -5.59
C SER A 399 -9.86 -2.62 -5.69
N THR A 400 -9.28 -3.38 -4.76
CA THR A 400 -7.84 -3.34 -4.47
C THR A 400 -7.02 -4.34 -5.26
N ALA A 401 -7.65 -5.35 -5.89
CA ALA A 401 -6.99 -6.33 -6.74
C ALA A 401 -7.92 -6.82 -7.85
N SER A 402 -7.34 -7.30 -8.94
CA SER A 402 -8.10 -7.98 -10.00
C SER A 402 -8.61 -9.34 -9.50
N PRO A 403 -9.86 -9.72 -9.80
CA PRO A 403 -10.38 -11.06 -9.51
C PRO A 403 -9.58 -12.17 -10.18
N ALA A 404 -8.90 -11.91 -11.29
CA ALA A 404 -8.04 -12.87 -11.97
C ALA A 404 -6.83 -13.35 -11.14
N LYS A 405 -6.51 -12.68 -10.05
CA LYS A 405 -5.47 -13.12 -9.10
C LYS A 405 -5.97 -14.21 -8.13
N PHE A 406 -7.27 -14.42 -8.06
CA PHE A 406 -7.94 -15.35 -7.13
C PHE A 406 -8.93 -16.29 -7.87
N PRO A 407 -8.48 -16.96 -8.96
CA PRO A 407 -9.38 -17.69 -9.86
C PRO A 407 -10.16 -18.80 -9.14
N ASP A 408 -9.53 -19.51 -8.21
CA ASP A 408 -10.18 -20.61 -7.49
C ASP A 408 -11.31 -20.11 -6.59
N THR A 409 -11.10 -19.02 -5.87
CA THR A 409 -12.13 -18.41 -5.00
C THR A 409 -13.31 -17.90 -5.83
N ILE A 410 -13.02 -17.21 -6.95
CA ILE A 410 -14.07 -16.67 -7.83
C ILE A 410 -14.85 -17.80 -8.48
N ARG A 411 -14.17 -18.84 -9.00
CA ARG A 411 -14.81 -20.03 -9.58
C ARG A 411 -15.70 -20.75 -8.56
N ALA A 412 -15.24 -20.91 -7.33
CA ALA A 412 -16.04 -21.51 -6.26
C ALA A 412 -17.28 -20.69 -5.92
N ALA A 413 -17.20 -19.36 -5.95
CA ALA A 413 -18.31 -18.47 -5.59
C ALA A 413 -19.36 -18.29 -6.69
N ILE A 414 -18.94 -18.19 -7.97
CA ILE A 414 -19.83 -17.81 -9.09
C ILE A 414 -19.71 -18.69 -10.33
N GLY A 415 -18.88 -19.73 -10.32
CA GLY A 415 -18.69 -20.63 -11.46
C GLY A 415 -17.91 -20.03 -12.63
N VAL A 416 -17.38 -18.81 -12.49
CA VAL A 416 -16.59 -18.10 -13.53
C VAL A 416 -15.12 -18.17 -13.17
N GLU A 417 -14.26 -18.47 -14.15
CA GLU A 417 -12.80 -18.40 -13.98
C GLU A 417 -12.28 -17.10 -14.64
N PRO A 418 -12.01 -16.07 -13.83
CA PRO A 418 -11.51 -14.81 -14.39
C PRO A 418 -10.06 -14.99 -14.84
N THR A 419 -9.73 -14.47 -16.03
CA THR A 419 -8.40 -14.48 -16.62
C THR A 419 -7.93 -13.07 -16.92
N HIS A 420 -6.63 -12.89 -17.04
CA HIS A 420 -6.04 -11.62 -17.48
C HIS A 420 -4.82 -11.89 -18.36
N PRO A 421 -4.68 -11.21 -19.52
CA PRO A 421 -3.61 -11.48 -20.48
C PRO A 421 -2.20 -11.43 -19.88
N SER A 422 -1.94 -10.49 -18.96
CA SER A 422 -0.63 -10.38 -18.31
C SER A 422 -0.31 -11.59 -17.40
N LEU A 423 -1.32 -12.22 -16.78
CA LEU A 423 -1.13 -13.42 -15.96
C LEU A 423 -0.96 -14.67 -16.82
N GLU A 424 -1.72 -14.79 -17.90
CA GLU A 424 -1.58 -15.88 -18.86
C GLU A 424 -0.17 -15.90 -19.48
N ALA A 425 0.36 -14.72 -19.84
CA ALA A 425 1.71 -14.59 -20.37
C ALA A 425 2.83 -15.05 -19.41
N LEU A 426 2.57 -15.07 -18.10
CA LEU A 426 3.53 -15.56 -17.11
C LEU A 426 3.62 -17.09 -17.08
N LYS A 427 2.57 -17.81 -17.52
CA LYS A 427 2.52 -19.27 -17.44
C LYS A 427 3.62 -19.95 -18.26
N SER A 428 4.05 -19.34 -19.38
CA SER A 428 5.10 -19.85 -20.26
C SER A 428 6.51 -19.37 -19.92
N ARG A 429 6.66 -18.40 -18.99
CA ARG A 429 7.98 -17.86 -18.65
C ARG A 429 8.70 -18.74 -17.63
N PRO A 430 10.03 -18.87 -17.70
CA PRO A 430 10.80 -19.60 -16.70
C PRO A 430 10.77 -18.89 -15.34
N ILE A 431 10.67 -19.66 -14.27
CA ILE A 431 10.83 -19.18 -12.91
C ILE A 431 12.31 -19.10 -12.58
N VAL A 432 12.81 -17.89 -12.31
CA VAL A 432 14.19 -17.63 -11.87
C VAL A 432 14.14 -17.17 -10.42
N LYS A 433 14.53 -18.06 -9.50
CA LYS A 433 14.56 -17.77 -8.06
C LYS A 433 15.85 -18.30 -7.44
N HIS A 434 16.28 -17.65 -6.37
CA HIS A 434 17.44 -18.06 -5.57
C HIS A 434 16.94 -18.64 -4.24
N ARG A 435 17.30 -19.89 -3.96
CA ARG A 435 16.94 -20.52 -2.69
C ARG A 435 18.00 -20.21 -1.64
N LEU A 436 17.57 -19.68 -0.51
CA LEU A 436 18.46 -19.32 0.60
C LEU A 436 17.91 -19.83 1.93
N HIS A 437 18.81 -20.05 2.89
CA HIS A 437 18.40 -20.21 4.29
C HIS A 437 17.90 -18.88 4.85
N ALA A 438 16.90 -18.92 5.72
CA ALA A 438 16.30 -17.75 6.36
C ALA A 438 17.22 -17.17 7.45
N THR A 439 18.49 -16.94 7.13
CA THR A 439 19.47 -16.37 8.06
C THR A 439 20.03 -15.04 7.57
N PRO A 440 20.30 -14.07 8.47
CA PRO A 440 20.87 -12.79 8.08
C PRO A 440 22.18 -12.91 7.30
N ASP A 441 23.02 -13.87 7.65
CA ASP A 441 24.35 -14.05 7.04
C ASP A 441 24.25 -14.52 5.59
N THR A 442 23.36 -15.47 5.28
CA THR A 442 23.11 -15.92 3.91
C THR A 442 22.53 -14.79 3.04
N ILE A 443 21.65 -13.98 3.60
CA ILE A 443 21.06 -12.84 2.91
C ILE A 443 22.12 -11.75 2.65
N ARG A 444 22.97 -11.43 3.67
CA ARG A 444 24.08 -10.47 3.51
C ARG A 444 25.07 -10.94 2.43
N ALA A 445 25.51 -12.19 2.49
CA ALA A 445 26.42 -12.75 1.51
C ALA A 445 25.84 -12.69 0.07
N PHE A 446 24.55 -12.94 -0.09
CA PHE A 446 23.90 -12.81 -1.38
C PHE A 446 23.88 -11.35 -1.88
N ILE A 447 23.52 -10.41 -1.00
CA ILE A 447 23.51 -8.98 -1.33
C ILE A 447 24.93 -8.51 -1.67
N ASP A 448 25.96 -8.88 -0.90
CA ASP A 448 27.38 -8.55 -1.17
C ASP A 448 27.80 -8.97 -2.59
N SER A 449 27.25 -10.06 -3.10
CA SER A 449 27.60 -10.59 -4.43
C SER A 449 26.83 -9.95 -5.59
N ARG A 450 25.75 -9.20 -5.34
CA ARG A 450 24.78 -8.73 -6.36
C ARG A 450 24.38 -7.26 -6.24
N ALA A 451 24.71 -6.59 -5.14
CA ALA A 451 24.42 -5.17 -4.93
C ALA A 451 25.08 -4.30 -6.01
N VAL A 452 24.39 -3.19 -6.37
CA VAL A 452 24.85 -2.20 -7.33
C VAL A 452 25.46 -0.98 -6.67
#